data_994270a572ac04d7aaec75303aff919b
#
_entry.id   994270a572ac04d7aaec75303aff919b
#
_cell.length_a   1.000
_cell.length_b   1.000
_cell.length_c   1.000
_cell.angle_alpha   90.00
_cell.angle_beta   90.00
_cell.angle_gamma   90.00
#
_symmetry.space_group_name_H-M   'P 1'
#
loop_
_entity.id
_entity.type
_entity.pdbx_description
1 polymer ?
#
loop_
_entity_poly.entity_id
_entity_poly.type
_entity_poly.pdbx_seq_one_letter_code
_entity_poly.pdbx_strand_id
1 'polypeptide(L)'
;PAPDVIFSNGKIITVDDRFSIAQAIAIRGDRIVAVGTDAEVGRLATPATRRVDLRGRAVIPGLIDNHMHLLRAGTTWQSEVRWDGVGTRAAALAKLRERVKAVAPGAWIYNLGGWAIEQFADDPRPFTREELDKIAPNNPVFLQASYYEAYLNSAALQQMKVDDKAPEWAVRDAKGQLTGRITEAGFRGMVNRLPSLSPADVEKSTLAMIQDLNRAGLTTFGVAGCDAELIGTYRKWAAEDKLNVRTYCIDGVGVGNSPEQVERALPRIAEIKLFQGDNMVDRIFYGESVYGPLHDPMFIPKSNPRPEQLALWRKIATEIAKAGLPLHVHANLEDTITGFLDQIEAINKEYPVKNLRWTLAHANQLRPEHLARMRELGVYAAVHPWAVINGGINQRVFGDAALDMAPLDTIQKSGVLWGFGSDGNRANQILPFTTLGWAVTGKMVGGTKVLRQTISREDALIAHTRRNAFLVFQENNLGSIQPGRLADLVVLDRDYLTIPADQIKDIQPVMTIVGGRIVYEAK
;
A
#
# COMPACT_ATOMS: atom_id res chain seq x y z
N PRO A 1 -31.58 18.44 -13.08
CA PRO A 1 -31.18 17.62 -14.23
C PRO A 1 -31.19 16.13 -13.88
N ALA A 2 -31.63 15.26 -14.82
CA ALA A 2 -31.75 13.83 -14.63
C ALA A 2 -30.37 13.16 -14.42
N PRO A 3 -30.31 12.03 -13.68
CA PRO A 3 -29.10 11.23 -13.59
C PRO A 3 -28.83 10.47 -14.90
N ASP A 4 -27.54 10.23 -15.18
CA ASP A 4 -27.09 9.43 -16.33
C ASP A 4 -27.34 7.93 -16.06
N VAL A 5 -27.10 7.50 -14.82
CA VAL A 5 -27.28 6.11 -14.38
C VAL A 5 -27.84 6.03 -12.97
N ILE A 6 -28.71 5.04 -12.76
CA ILE A 6 -29.21 4.64 -11.44
C ILE A 6 -28.85 3.18 -11.21
N PHE A 7 -28.16 2.93 -10.11
CA PHE A 7 -27.94 1.60 -9.54
C PHE A 7 -29.01 1.37 -8.47
N SER A 8 -29.78 0.29 -8.55
CA SER A 8 -30.89 -0.01 -7.65
C SER A 8 -30.90 -1.48 -7.22
N ASN A 9 -31.78 -1.83 -6.27
CA ASN A 9 -31.89 -3.17 -5.72
C ASN A 9 -30.54 -3.66 -5.15
N GLY A 10 -29.89 -2.82 -4.36
CA GLY A 10 -28.59 -3.11 -3.74
C GLY A 10 -28.60 -2.96 -2.22
N LYS A 11 -27.50 -3.32 -1.61
CA LYS A 11 -27.15 -2.99 -0.23
C LYS A 11 -26.01 -1.96 -0.25
N ILE A 12 -26.38 -0.69 -0.20
CA ILE A 12 -25.41 0.40 -0.31
C ILE A 12 -24.86 0.72 1.08
N ILE A 13 -23.64 0.32 1.33
CA ILE A 13 -22.90 0.61 2.56
C ILE A 13 -22.25 1.97 2.39
N THR A 14 -22.89 3.02 2.88
CA THR A 14 -22.55 4.40 2.52
C THR A 14 -21.26 4.88 3.15
N VAL A 15 -20.88 4.32 4.29
CA VAL A 15 -19.75 4.79 5.13
C VAL A 15 -19.86 6.29 5.46
N ASP A 16 -21.08 6.81 5.52
CA ASP A 16 -21.34 8.14 6.06
C ASP A 16 -21.15 8.17 7.59
N ASP A 17 -21.35 9.31 8.24
CA ASP A 17 -21.12 9.46 9.69
C ASP A 17 -22.00 8.53 10.55
N ARG A 18 -23.13 8.09 10.02
CA ARG A 18 -24.06 7.17 10.68
C ARG A 18 -23.87 5.71 10.24
N PHE A 19 -22.95 5.46 9.32
CA PHE A 19 -22.77 4.16 8.67
C PHE A 19 -24.11 3.61 8.13
N SER A 20 -24.87 4.46 7.45
CA SER A 20 -26.20 4.14 6.97
C SER A 20 -26.18 3.18 5.76
N ILE A 21 -27.25 2.41 5.62
CA ILE A 21 -27.46 1.50 4.50
C ILE A 21 -28.58 2.05 3.63
N ALA A 22 -28.33 2.16 2.32
CA ALA A 22 -29.32 2.55 1.32
C ALA A 22 -29.58 1.39 0.34
N GLN A 23 -30.44 1.61 -0.66
CA GLN A 23 -30.81 0.62 -1.69
C GLN A 23 -30.35 1.04 -3.09
N ALA A 24 -30.26 2.34 -3.34
CA ALA A 24 -29.99 2.87 -4.66
C ALA A 24 -29.10 4.11 -4.64
N ILE A 25 -28.41 4.32 -5.78
CA ILE A 25 -27.53 5.45 -6.05
C ILE A 25 -27.85 6.01 -7.43
N ALA A 26 -27.96 7.32 -7.55
CA ALA A 26 -28.03 8.02 -8.84
C ALA A 26 -26.73 8.80 -9.10
N ILE A 27 -26.21 8.68 -10.31
CA ILE A 27 -24.96 9.32 -10.74
C ILE A 27 -25.24 10.21 -11.96
N ARG A 28 -24.61 11.39 -11.97
CA ARG A 28 -24.57 12.27 -13.12
C ARG A 28 -23.13 12.79 -13.31
N GLY A 29 -22.59 12.57 -14.51
CA GLY A 29 -21.17 12.84 -14.77
C GLY A 29 -20.30 12.03 -13.83
N ASP A 30 -19.43 12.71 -13.13
CA ASP A 30 -18.49 12.09 -12.18
C ASP A 30 -19.00 12.05 -10.72
N ARG A 31 -20.27 12.52 -10.45
CA ARG A 31 -20.77 12.73 -9.08
C ARG A 31 -22.04 11.95 -8.76
N ILE A 32 -22.14 11.58 -7.51
CA ILE A 32 -23.35 11.05 -6.90
C ILE A 32 -24.33 12.21 -6.71
N VAL A 33 -25.55 12.06 -7.22
CA VAL A 33 -26.60 13.08 -7.10
C VAL A 33 -27.71 12.70 -6.14
N ALA A 34 -27.91 11.40 -5.89
CA ALA A 34 -28.86 10.93 -4.88
C ALA A 34 -28.45 9.56 -4.33
N VAL A 35 -28.80 9.32 -3.06
CA VAL A 35 -28.67 8.04 -2.35
C VAL A 35 -29.91 7.86 -1.51
N GLY A 36 -30.55 6.69 -1.54
CA GLY A 36 -31.76 6.44 -0.78
C GLY A 36 -32.38 5.09 -1.07
N THR A 37 -33.69 5.00 -0.89
CA THR A 37 -34.46 3.80 -1.27
C THR A 37 -34.62 3.69 -2.78
N ASP A 38 -34.89 2.49 -3.28
CA ASP A 38 -35.17 2.26 -4.70
C ASP A 38 -36.32 3.16 -5.22
N ALA A 39 -37.35 3.36 -4.41
CA ALA A 39 -38.49 4.19 -4.76
C ALA A 39 -38.12 5.68 -4.85
N GLU A 40 -37.37 6.20 -3.91
CA GLU A 40 -36.92 7.61 -3.89
C GLU A 40 -36.03 7.93 -5.07
N VAL A 41 -34.98 7.14 -5.24
CA VAL A 41 -33.95 7.37 -6.30
C VAL A 41 -34.54 7.06 -7.68
N GLY A 42 -35.39 6.02 -7.78
CA GLY A 42 -36.04 5.61 -9.02
C GLY A 42 -36.90 6.70 -9.67
N ARG A 43 -37.50 7.60 -8.86
CA ARG A 43 -38.30 8.74 -9.35
C ARG A 43 -37.51 9.78 -10.13
N LEU A 44 -36.18 9.80 -9.97
CA LEU A 44 -35.31 10.72 -10.66
C LEU A 44 -35.01 10.31 -12.11
N ALA A 45 -35.33 9.06 -12.46
CA ALA A 45 -35.02 8.52 -13.77
C ALA A 45 -35.90 9.13 -14.86
N THR A 46 -35.29 9.33 -16.00
CA THR A 46 -35.95 9.67 -17.27
C THR A 46 -35.77 8.54 -18.28
N PRO A 47 -36.41 8.56 -19.45
CA PRO A 47 -36.15 7.56 -20.50
C PRO A 47 -34.68 7.46 -20.95
N ALA A 48 -33.90 8.52 -20.76
CA ALA A 48 -32.46 8.55 -21.08
C ALA A 48 -31.58 7.97 -19.95
N THR A 49 -32.11 7.79 -18.75
CA THR A 49 -31.36 7.29 -17.61
C THR A 49 -31.11 5.79 -17.74
N ARG A 50 -29.84 5.38 -17.76
CA ARG A 50 -29.45 3.96 -17.69
C ARG A 50 -29.83 3.39 -16.32
N ARG A 51 -30.41 2.21 -16.30
CA ARG A 51 -30.75 1.49 -15.06
C ARG A 51 -29.88 0.24 -14.93
N VAL A 52 -29.29 0.05 -13.75
CA VAL A 52 -28.46 -1.11 -13.42
C VAL A 52 -29.05 -1.78 -12.17
N ASP A 53 -29.47 -3.03 -12.32
CA ASP A 53 -29.94 -3.86 -11.21
C ASP A 53 -28.74 -4.49 -10.50
N LEU A 54 -28.54 -4.15 -9.23
CA LEU A 54 -27.49 -4.69 -8.38
C LEU A 54 -27.75 -6.11 -7.88
N ARG A 55 -29.00 -6.60 -8.06
CA ARG A 55 -29.39 -7.97 -7.67
C ARG A 55 -29.10 -8.28 -6.18
N GLY A 56 -29.31 -7.32 -5.31
CA GLY A 56 -29.07 -7.44 -3.88
C GLY A 56 -27.59 -7.35 -3.45
N ARG A 57 -26.67 -7.09 -4.38
CA ARG A 57 -25.24 -7.01 -4.06
C ARG A 57 -24.91 -5.81 -3.18
N ALA A 58 -23.88 -6.00 -2.36
CA ALA A 58 -23.32 -4.92 -1.55
C ALA A 58 -22.49 -3.97 -2.42
N VAL A 59 -22.60 -2.69 -2.13
CA VAL A 59 -21.78 -1.62 -2.73
C VAL A 59 -21.09 -0.86 -1.60
N ILE A 60 -19.79 -0.62 -1.77
CA ILE A 60 -18.97 0.18 -0.86
C ILE A 60 -18.35 1.36 -1.60
N PRO A 61 -17.87 2.40 -0.89
CA PRO A 61 -17.03 3.42 -1.52
C PRO A 61 -15.79 2.81 -2.14
N GLY A 62 -15.27 3.41 -3.18
CA GLY A 62 -13.98 3.04 -3.74
C GLY A 62 -12.91 2.97 -2.66
N LEU A 63 -12.14 1.88 -2.63
CA LEU A 63 -11.10 1.68 -1.64
C LEU A 63 -9.89 2.58 -1.92
N ILE A 64 -9.36 3.17 -0.86
CA ILE A 64 -8.24 4.11 -0.91
C ILE A 64 -7.04 3.49 -0.19
N ASP A 65 -5.93 3.37 -0.90
CA ASP A 65 -4.63 2.99 -0.34
C ASP A 65 -3.83 4.26 -0.08
N ASN A 66 -3.56 4.60 1.17
CA ASN A 66 -2.93 5.87 1.51
C ASN A 66 -1.42 5.92 1.25
N HIS A 67 -0.80 4.79 0.88
CA HIS A 67 0.64 4.73 0.61
C HIS A 67 1.02 3.49 -0.19
N MET A 68 1.40 3.67 -1.43
CA MET A 68 2.02 2.63 -2.24
C MET A 68 3.04 3.21 -3.22
N HIS A 69 3.96 2.39 -3.69
CA HIS A 69 4.99 2.75 -4.66
C HIS A 69 4.54 2.38 -6.09
N LEU A 70 3.61 3.16 -6.66
CA LEU A 70 2.90 2.82 -7.89
C LEU A 70 3.85 2.57 -9.07
N LEU A 71 4.82 3.46 -9.32
CA LEU A 71 5.75 3.29 -10.43
C LEU A 71 6.65 2.09 -10.23
N ARG A 72 7.22 1.95 -9.04
CA ARG A 72 8.11 0.81 -8.71
C ARG A 72 7.41 -0.53 -8.89
N ALA A 73 6.18 -0.63 -8.42
CA ALA A 73 5.35 -1.81 -8.58
C ALA A 73 4.97 -2.04 -10.05
N GLY A 74 4.52 -1.00 -10.74
CA GLY A 74 4.03 -1.05 -12.11
C GLY A 74 5.12 -1.40 -13.11
N THR A 75 6.34 -0.90 -12.89
CA THR A 75 7.48 -1.12 -13.81
C THR A 75 7.67 -2.60 -14.13
N THR A 76 7.59 -3.48 -13.16
CA THR A 76 7.87 -4.91 -13.31
C THR A 76 6.65 -5.82 -13.17
N TRP A 77 5.46 -5.26 -12.94
CA TRP A 77 4.26 -6.02 -12.58
C TRP A 77 3.95 -7.19 -13.50
N GLN A 78 3.93 -6.97 -14.81
CA GLN A 78 3.67 -8.02 -15.80
C GLN A 78 4.82 -9.02 -15.95
N SER A 79 6.02 -8.63 -15.61
CA SER A 79 7.22 -9.47 -15.73
C SER A 79 7.45 -10.37 -14.53
N GLU A 80 6.83 -10.05 -13.39
CA GLU A 80 7.01 -10.81 -12.14
C GLU A 80 6.07 -12.01 -12.04
N VAL A 81 6.53 -13.03 -11.32
CA VAL A 81 5.64 -14.06 -10.76
C VAL A 81 5.02 -13.46 -9.49
N ARG A 82 3.71 -13.18 -9.51
CA ARG A 82 3.02 -12.54 -8.37
C ARG A 82 2.36 -13.58 -7.46
N TRP A 83 2.65 -13.46 -6.15
CA TRP A 83 2.12 -14.34 -5.10
C TRP A 83 1.24 -13.61 -4.09
N ASP A 84 0.67 -12.46 -4.48
CA ASP A 84 -0.28 -11.73 -3.65
C ASP A 84 -1.47 -12.63 -3.29
N GLY A 85 -1.76 -12.76 -2.00
CA GLY A 85 -2.87 -13.59 -1.51
C GLY A 85 -2.70 -15.11 -1.64
N VAL A 86 -1.57 -15.59 -2.14
CA VAL A 86 -1.30 -17.03 -2.31
C VAL A 86 -0.96 -17.66 -0.96
N GLY A 87 -1.84 -18.50 -0.45
CA GLY A 87 -1.73 -19.08 0.90
C GLY A 87 -1.05 -20.45 0.98
N THR A 88 -0.67 -21.06 -0.15
CA THR A 88 -0.04 -22.38 -0.18
C THR A 88 1.20 -22.39 -1.08
N ARG A 89 2.20 -23.18 -0.68
CA ARG A 89 3.40 -23.41 -1.51
C ARG A 89 3.05 -24.13 -2.81
N ALA A 90 2.12 -25.08 -2.77
CA ALA A 90 1.65 -25.75 -3.97
C ALA A 90 1.13 -24.78 -5.02
N ALA A 91 0.29 -23.83 -4.64
CA ALA A 91 -0.22 -22.78 -5.54
C ALA A 91 0.89 -21.85 -6.03
N ALA A 92 1.82 -21.47 -5.15
CA ALA A 92 2.98 -20.65 -5.53
C ALA A 92 3.86 -21.33 -6.57
N LEU A 93 4.18 -22.61 -6.37
CA LEU A 93 4.96 -23.42 -7.31
C LEU A 93 4.24 -23.63 -8.64
N ALA A 94 2.91 -23.79 -8.64
CA ALA A 94 2.12 -23.88 -9.87
C ALA A 94 2.26 -22.61 -10.71
N LYS A 95 2.14 -21.43 -10.10
CA LYS A 95 2.34 -20.13 -10.78
C LYS A 95 3.78 -19.99 -11.30
N LEU A 96 4.77 -20.42 -10.54
CA LEU A 96 6.18 -20.41 -10.98
C LEU A 96 6.38 -21.31 -12.22
N ARG A 97 5.84 -22.51 -12.21
CA ARG A 97 5.91 -23.44 -13.37
C ARG A 97 5.20 -22.88 -14.61
N GLU A 98 4.05 -22.24 -14.43
CA GLU A 98 3.35 -21.56 -15.53
C GLU A 98 4.22 -20.45 -16.13
N ARG A 99 4.88 -19.66 -15.29
CA ARG A 99 5.79 -18.61 -15.76
C ARG A 99 6.98 -19.18 -16.52
N VAL A 100 7.57 -20.28 -16.06
CA VAL A 100 8.67 -20.97 -16.75
C VAL A 100 8.26 -21.38 -18.17
N LYS A 101 7.03 -21.89 -18.34
CA LYS A 101 6.51 -22.26 -19.67
C LYS A 101 6.24 -21.06 -20.57
N ALA A 102 5.97 -19.90 -20.00
CA ALA A 102 5.57 -18.70 -20.74
C ALA A 102 6.75 -17.85 -21.23
N VAL A 103 7.96 -18.08 -20.72
CA VAL A 103 9.16 -17.29 -21.07
C VAL A 103 10.16 -18.11 -21.87
N ALA A 104 10.96 -17.43 -22.70
CA ALA A 104 12.02 -18.07 -23.47
C ALA A 104 13.15 -18.62 -22.58
N PRO A 105 13.86 -19.69 -23.00
CA PRO A 105 15.08 -20.10 -22.32
C PRO A 105 16.07 -18.95 -22.17
N GLY A 106 16.73 -18.85 -21.02
CA GLY A 106 17.66 -17.77 -20.69
C GLY A 106 16.99 -16.49 -20.17
N ALA A 107 15.69 -16.32 -20.32
CA ALA A 107 14.96 -15.18 -19.77
C ALA A 107 14.86 -15.29 -18.24
N TRP A 108 14.98 -14.13 -17.56
CA TRP A 108 14.82 -14.06 -16.13
C TRP A 108 13.39 -14.36 -15.67
N ILE A 109 13.29 -15.12 -14.60
CA ILE A 109 12.06 -15.35 -13.84
C ILE A 109 12.28 -14.74 -12.46
N TYR A 110 11.47 -13.75 -12.08
CA TYR A 110 11.69 -13.05 -10.83
C TYR A 110 10.40 -12.59 -10.16
N ASN A 111 10.52 -12.37 -8.86
CA ASN A 111 9.54 -11.72 -8.00
C ASN A 111 10.28 -10.74 -7.10
N LEU A 112 9.77 -9.54 -6.94
CA LEU A 112 10.40 -8.45 -6.17
C LEU A 112 9.63 -8.10 -4.89
N GLY A 113 9.13 -9.10 -4.18
CA GLY A 113 8.49 -8.92 -2.88
C GLY A 113 6.97 -9.10 -2.91
N GLY A 114 6.32 -8.63 -1.84
CA GLY A 114 4.89 -8.82 -1.65
C GLY A 114 4.50 -10.21 -1.15
N TRP A 115 5.46 -10.97 -0.63
CA TRP A 115 5.26 -12.30 -0.07
C TRP A 115 6.35 -12.65 0.95
N ALA A 116 6.09 -13.65 1.77
CA ALA A 116 7.07 -14.28 2.65
C ALA A 116 6.79 -15.78 2.75
N ILE A 117 7.79 -16.56 3.15
CA ILE A 117 7.70 -18.04 3.25
C ILE A 117 6.53 -18.48 4.15
N GLU A 118 6.33 -17.79 5.26
CA GLU A 118 5.37 -18.15 6.29
C GLU A 118 3.91 -18.00 5.85
N GLN A 119 3.65 -17.34 4.73
CA GLN A 119 2.30 -17.30 4.15
C GLN A 119 1.88 -18.64 3.52
N PHE A 120 2.82 -19.54 3.24
CA PHE A 120 2.54 -20.85 2.67
C PHE A 120 2.20 -21.84 3.79
N ALA A 121 0.92 -21.92 4.15
CA ALA A 121 0.45 -22.68 5.30
C ALA A 121 0.67 -24.20 5.20
N ASP A 122 0.73 -24.74 3.99
CA ASP A 122 0.98 -26.16 3.71
C ASP A 122 2.44 -26.55 3.90
N ASP A 123 3.37 -25.65 3.58
CA ASP A 123 4.80 -25.93 3.61
C ASP A 123 5.63 -24.64 3.63
N PRO A 124 5.90 -24.08 4.83
CA PRO A 124 6.62 -22.82 4.98
C PRO A 124 8.15 -22.98 4.93
N ARG A 125 8.67 -23.93 4.16
CA ARG A 125 10.12 -24.11 4.01
C ARG A 125 10.73 -23.09 3.05
N PRO A 126 11.96 -22.62 3.30
CA PRO A 126 12.73 -21.88 2.30
C PRO A 126 12.86 -22.66 0.98
N PHE A 127 12.90 -21.94 -0.13
CA PHE A 127 13.25 -22.55 -1.42
C PHE A 127 14.73 -22.93 -1.44
N THR A 128 15.05 -24.10 -2.01
CA THR A 128 16.45 -24.51 -2.22
C THR A 128 16.89 -24.26 -3.65
N ARG A 129 18.20 -24.08 -3.83
CA ARG A 129 18.80 -23.91 -5.15
C ARG A 129 18.45 -25.08 -6.07
N GLU A 130 18.53 -26.32 -5.55
CA GLU A 130 18.25 -27.56 -6.28
C GLU A 130 16.78 -27.67 -6.70
N GLU A 131 15.86 -27.25 -5.85
CA GLU A 131 14.43 -27.22 -6.16
C GLU A 131 14.15 -26.23 -7.31
N LEU A 132 14.72 -25.04 -7.25
CA LEU A 132 14.57 -24.02 -8.29
C LEU A 132 15.27 -24.41 -9.60
N ASP A 133 16.42 -25.09 -9.54
CA ASP A 133 17.09 -25.65 -10.71
C ASP A 133 16.22 -26.69 -11.45
N LYS A 134 15.52 -27.54 -10.70
CA LYS A 134 14.60 -28.53 -11.29
C LYS A 134 13.38 -27.90 -11.93
N ILE A 135 12.84 -26.84 -11.34
CA ILE A 135 11.66 -26.13 -11.84
C ILE A 135 12.01 -25.31 -13.08
N ALA A 136 13.14 -24.64 -13.07
CA ALA A 136 13.59 -23.73 -14.13
C ALA A 136 15.03 -24.05 -14.58
N PRO A 137 15.26 -25.19 -15.25
CA PRO A 137 16.62 -25.64 -15.60
C PRO A 137 17.31 -24.72 -16.61
N ASN A 138 16.54 -23.97 -17.40
CA ASN A 138 17.05 -23.13 -18.49
C ASN A 138 16.90 -21.63 -18.24
N ASN A 139 16.45 -21.21 -17.05
CA ASN A 139 16.16 -19.83 -16.74
C ASN A 139 16.79 -19.41 -15.41
N PRO A 140 17.37 -18.23 -15.30
CA PRO A 140 17.77 -17.67 -14.01
C PRO A 140 16.52 -17.28 -13.20
N VAL A 141 16.50 -17.64 -11.92
CA VAL A 141 15.37 -17.39 -11.00
C VAL A 141 15.85 -16.54 -9.82
N PHE A 142 15.14 -15.44 -9.56
CA PHE A 142 15.36 -14.52 -8.45
C PHE A 142 14.03 -14.25 -7.73
N LEU A 143 13.86 -14.77 -6.51
CA LEU A 143 12.63 -14.66 -5.73
C LEU A 143 12.91 -13.88 -4.43
N GLN A 144 12.54 -12.62 -4.40
CA GLN A 144 12.71 -11.76 -3.21
C GLN A 144 11.50 -11.91 -2.28
N ALA A 145 11.74 -12.39 -1.05
CA ALA A 145 10.74 -12.47 0.01
C ALA A 145 10.77 -11.18 0.85
N SER A 146 9.83 -10.28 0.59
CA SER A 146 9.76 -8.96 1.24
C SER A 146 11.14 -8.24 1.20
N TYR A 147 11.54 -7.60 2.31
CA TYR A 147 12.90 -7.06 2.50
C TYR A 147 13.77 -7.95 3.41
N TYR A 148 13.46 -9.24 3.49
CA TYR A 148 14.13 -10.15 4.40
C TYR A 148 15.21 -11.00 3.73
N GLU A 149 14.88 -11.66 2.64
CA GLU A 149 15.80 -12.53 1.91
C GLU A 149 15.37 -12.75 0.45
N ALA A 150 16.26 -13.35 -0.35
CA ALA A 150 15.94 -13.79 -1.70
C ALA A 150 16.44 -15.22 -1.93
N TYR A 151 15.84 -15.90 -2.90
CA TYR A 151 16.18 -17.26 -3.30
C TYR A 151 16.55 -17.29 -4.77
N LEU A 152 17.74 -17.79 -5.08
CA LEU A 152 18.31 -17.86 -6.42
C LEU A 152 18.62 -19.30 -6.80
N ASN A 153 18.35 -19.66 -8.07
CA ASN A 153 18.84 -20.91 -8.62
C ASN A 153 20.30 -20.77 -9.11
N SER A 154 20.90 -21.87 -9.57
CA SER A 154 22.29 -21.90 -10.01
C SER A 154 22.57 -20.93 -11.17
N ALA A 155 21.66 -20.83 -12.14
CA ALA A 155 21.81 -19.91 -13.26
C ALA A 155 21.79 -18.43 -12.80
N ALA A 156 20.93 -18.08 -11.84
CA ALA A 156 20.87 -16.73 -11.28
C ALA A 156 22.13 -16.38 -10.47
N LEU A 157 22.62 -17.30 -9.65
CA LEU A 157 23.89 -17.11 -8.92
C LEU A 157 25.05 -16.82 -9.88
N GLN A 158 25.13 -17.57 -10.96
CA GLN A 158 26.15 -17.38 -12.00
C GLN A 158 26.03 -16.01 -12.66
N GLN A 159 24.83 -15.62 -13.12
CA GLN A 159 24.62 -14.32 -13.77
C GLN A 159 24.83 -13.14 -12.84
N MET A 160 24.50 -13.29 -11.55
CA MET A 160 24.75 -12.29 -10.51
C MET A 160 26.19 -12.30 -9.98
N LYS A 161 27.03 -13.20 -10.51
CA LYS A 161 28.44 -13.36 -10.10
C LYS A 161 28.61 -13.62 -8.60
N VAL A 162 27.74 -14.43 -8.06
CA VAL A 162 27.80 -14.91 -6.68
C VAL A 162 28.53 -16.24 -6.68
N ASP A 163 29.75 -16.26 -6.20
CA ASP A 163 30.66 -17.42 -6.14
C ASP A 163 31.05 -17.75 -4.70
N ASP A 164 31.98 -18.68 -4.55
CA ASP A 164 32.46 -19.14 -3.24
C ASP A 164 33.21 -18.05 -2.44
N LYS A 165 33.55 -16.92 -3.04
CA LYS A 165 34.16 -15.77 -2.39
C LYS A 165 33.13 -14.72 -1.92
N ALA A 166 31.84 -14.94 -2.22
CA ALA A 166 30.80 -14.02 -1.81
C ALA A 166 30.78 -13.86 -0.28
N PRO A 167 30.48 -12.66 0.24
CA PRO A 167 30.38 -12.41 1.69
C PRO A 167 29.27 -13.26 2.37
N GLU A 168 29.19 -13.15 3.69
CA GLU A 168 28.25 -13.91 4.54
C GLU A 168 26.77 -13.73 4.18
N TRP A 169 26.41 -12.66 3.46
CA TRP A 169 25.03 -12.50 2.98
C TRP A 169 24.62 -13.59 1.96
N ALA A 170 25.57 -14.28 1.33
CA ALA A 170 25.32 -15.51 0.55
C ALA A 170 25.39 -16.72 1.49
N VAL A 171 24.22 -17.24 1.84
CA VAL A 171 24.09 -18.31 2.85
C VAL A 171 24.65 -19.63 2.33
N ARG A 172 25.44 -20.30 3.16
CA ARG A 172 26.04 -21.61 2.87
C ARG A 172 25.47 -22.71 3.77
N ASP A 173 25.49 -23.91 3.26
CA ASP A 173 25.15 -25.10 4.01
C ASP A 173 26.32 -25.57 4.93
N ALA A 174 26.10 -26.65 5.66
CA ALA A 174 27.11 -27.23 6.55
C ALA A 174 28.39 -27.70 5.83
N LYS A 175 28.34 -27.88 4.50
CA LYS A 175 29.48 -28.27 3.66
C LYS A 175 30.16 -27.05 3.03
N GLY A 176 29.72 -25.83 3.34
CA GLY A 176 30.23 -24.59 2.79
C GLY A 176 29.73 -24.26 1.38
N GLN A 177 28.74 -24.99 0.86
CA GLN A 177 28.19 -24.76 -0.47
C GLN A 177 27.09 -23.69 -0.43
N LEU A 178 27.01 -22.87 -1.50
CA LEU A 178 25.97 -21.87 -1.66
C LEU A 178 24.59 -22.53 -1.76
N THR A 179 23.65 -22.10 -0.90
CA THR A 179 22.28 -22.62 -0.85
C THR A 179 21.33 -21.96 -1.83
N GLY A 180 21.74 -20.85 -2.45
CA GLY A 180 20.87 -19.97 -3.23
C GLY A 180 20.12 -18.92 -2.40
N ARG A 181 20.16 -19.01 -1.07
CA ARG A 181 19.55 -18.03 -0.17
C ARG A 181 20.49 -16.84 0.02
N ILE A 182 19.95 -15.63 -0.17
CA ILE A 182 20.68 -14.36 -0.06
C ILE A 182 19.97 -13.48 0.96
N THR A 183 20.69 -12.95 1.93
CA THR A 183 20.11 -12.01 2.90
C THR A 183 19.97 -10.59 2.33
N GLU A 184 19.27 -9.70 3.03
CA GLU A 184 18.98 -8.35 2.57
C GLU A 184 20.23 -7.57 2.12
N ALA A 185 21.33 -7.69 2.86
CA ALA A 185 22.60 -7.01 2.53
C ALA A 185 23.11 -7.35 1.12
N GLY A 186 22.84 -8.56 0.63
CA GLY A 186 23.26 -9.01 -0.71
C GLY A 186 22.25 -8.67 -1.80
N PHE A 187 20.97 -8.97 -1.61
CA PHE A 187 19.99 -8.88 -2.71
C PHE A 187 19.63 -7.43 -3.10
N ARG A 188 19.73 -6.47 -2.21
CA ARG A 188 19.41 -5.06 -2.54
C ARG A 188 20.19 -4.55 -3.75
N GLY A 189 21.47 -4.87 -3.85
CA GLY A 189 22.29 -4.52 -5.01
C GLY A 189 21.99 -5.35 -6.27
N MET A 190 21.44 -6.56 -6.11
CA MET A 190 21.16 -7.46 -7.22
C MET A 190 19.92 -7.06 -8.03
N VAL A 191 18.92 -6.47 -7.38
CA VAL A 191 17.70 -6.01 -8.05
C VAL A 191 18.01 -5.06 -9.21
N ASN A 192 19.01 -4.20 -9.04
CA ASN A 192 19.42 -3.24 -10.06
C ASN A 192 20.14 -3.88 -11.26
N ARG A 193 20.52 -5.16 -11.16
CA ARG A 193 21.16 -5.94 -12.24
C ARG A 193 20.16 -6.77 -13.04
N LEU A 194 18.90 -6.80 -12.64
CA LEU A 194 17.83 -7.42 -13.44
C LEU A 194 17.63 -6.61 -14.73
N PRO A 195 17.16 -7.25 -15.81
CA PRO A 195 16.98 -6.57 -17.08
C PRO A 195 16.11 -5.32 -16.98
N SER A 196 16.56 -4.22 -17.57
CA SER A 196 15.77 -3.00 -17.70
C SER A 196 14.67 -3.20 -18.74
N LEU A 197 13.49 -2.62 -18.48
CA LEU A 197 12.39 -2.59 -19.44
C LEU A 197 12.43 -1.27 -20.22
N SER A 198 11.94 -1.31 -21.48
CA SER A 198 11.76 -0.09 -22.27
C SER A 198 10.69 0.81 -21.64
N PRO A 199 10.72 2.14 -21.88
CA PRO A 199 9.66 3.04 -21.41
C PRO A 199 8.25 2.61 -21.84
N ALA A 200 8.09 2.07 -23.04
CA ALA A 200 6.82 1.54 -23.53
C ALA A 200 6.36 0.30 -22.75
N ASP A 201 7.28 -0.60 -22.41
CA ASP A 201 6.97 -1.78 -21.60
C ASP A 201 6.64 -1.42 -20.17
N VAL A 202 7.31 -0.41 -19.59
CA VAL A 202 7.01 0.14 -18.27
C VAL A 202 5.60 0.74 -18.25
N GLU A 203 5.23 1.55 -19.23
CA GLU A 203 3.87 2.10 -19.36
C GLU A 203 2.83 0.98 -19.47
N LYS A 204 3.02 0.04 -20.36
CA LYS A 204 2.13 -1.12 -20.55
C LYS A 204 1.96 -1.92 -19.26
N SER A 205 3.06 -2.23 -18.58
CA SER A 205 3.05 -2.98 -17.32
C SER A 205 2.33 -2.22 -16.21
N THR A 206 2.58 -0.91 -16.08
CA THR A 206 1.96 -0.07 -15.06
C THR A 206 0.45 0.06 -15.29
N LEU A 207 0.01 0.27 -16.52
CA LEU A 207 -1.42 0.35 -16.85
C LEU A 207 -2.13 -0.99 -16.63
N ALA A 208 -1.46 -2.11 -16.92
CA ALA A 208 -1.99 -3.44 -16.62
C ALA A 208 -2.12 -3.68 -15.10
N MET A 209 -1.14 -3.23 -14.32
CA MET A 209 -1.24 -3.24 -12.86
C MET A 209 -2.46 -2.45 -12.38
N ILE A 210 -2.66 -1.24 -12.90
CA ILE A 210 -3.82 -0.41 -12.54
C ILE A 210 -5.14 -1.15 -12.80
N GLN A 211 -5.25 -1.90 -13.89
CA GLN A 211 -6.42 -2.75 -14.14
C GLN A 211 -6.60 -3.84 -13.08
N ASP A 212 -5.52 -4.49 -12.66
CA ASP A 212 -5.57 -5.48 -11.57
C ASP A 212 -5.96 -4.85 -10.23
N LEU A 213 -5.50 -3.62 -9.96
CA LEU A 213 -5.87 -2.86 -8.77
C LEU A 213 -7.35 -2.44 -8.80
N ASN A 214 -7.87 -2.03 -9.96
CA ASN A 214 -9.31 -1.79 -10.13
C ASN A 214 -10.12 -3.08 -9.91
N ARG A 215 -9.65 -4.21 -10.40
CA ARG A 215 -10.28 -5.52 -10.14
C ARG A 215 -10.32 -5.84 -8.64
N ALA A 216 -9.34 -5.39 -7.88
CA ALA A 216 -9.32 -5.54 -6.42
C ALA A 216 -10.18 -4.51 -5.66
N GLY A 217 -10.78 -3.53 -6.35
CA GLY A 217 -11.64 -2.51 -5.74
C GLY A 217 -10.92 -1.23 -5.33
N LEU A 218 -9.65 -1.08 -5.70
CA LEU A 218 -8.87 0.11 -5.42
C LEU A 218 -9.13 1.19 -6.49
N THR A 219 -9.39 2.42 -6.05
CA THR A 219 -9.73 3.56 -6.91
C THR A 219 -8.79 4.76 -6.71
N THR A 220 -8.09 4.81 -5.57
CA THR A 220 -7.29 5.97 -5.17
C THR A 220 -6.04 5.53 -4.41
N PHE A 221 -4.94 6.21 -4.69
CA PHE A 221 -3.63 5.96 -4.05
C PHE A 221 -2.97 7.23 -3.54
N GLY A 222 -2.41 7.16 -2.33
CA GLY A 222 -1.27 7.96 -1.93
C GLY A 222 -0.02 7.34 -2.55
N VAL A 223 0.64 8.04 -3.46
CA VAL A 223 1.76 7.49 -4.22
C VAL A 223 3.08 7.99 -3.66
N ALA A 224 3.81 7.11 -2.98
CA ALA A 224 5.15 7.40 -2.48
C ALA A 224 6.20 7.34 -3.60
N GLY A 225 7.22 8.18 -3.51
CA GLY A 225 8.30 8.24 -4.48
C GLY A 225 7.93 8.95 -5.78
N CYS A 226 7.00 9.89 -5.73
CA CYS A 226 6.69 10.79 -6.84
C CYS A 226 7.73 11.88 -7.00
N ASP A 227 7.89 12.30 -8.24
CA ASP A 227 8.61 13.52 -8.63
C ASP A 227 7.83 14.27 -9.72
N ALA A 228 8.36 15.39 -10.19
CA ALA A 228 7.72 16.22 -11.20
C ALA A 228 7.50 15.48 -12.54
N GLU A 229 8.43 14.61 -12.93
CA GLU A 229 8.35 13.83 -14.17
C GLU A 229 7.23 12.80 -14.08
N LEU A 230 7.15 12.09 -12.96
CA LEU A 230 6.11 11.08 -12.73
C LEU A 230 4.72 11.71 -12.66
N ILE A 231 4.59 12.85 -12.00
CA ILE A 231 3.33 13.62 -11.97
C ILE A 231 2.92 14.03 -13.38
N GLY A 232 3.86 14.47 -14.20
CA GLY A 232 3.63 14.78 -15.63
C GLY A 232 3.12 13.57 -16.41
N THR A 233 3.68 12.39 -16.15
CA THR A 233 3.24 11.12 -16.75
C THR A 233 1.80 10.78 -16.34
N TYR A 234 1.45 10.88 -15.07
CA TYR A 234 0.08 10.63 -14.61
C TYR A 234 -0.92 11.61 -15.17
N ARG A 235 -0.58 12.89 -15.27
CA ARG A 235 -1.42 13.92 -15.90
C ARG A 235 -1.68 13.63 -17.38
N LYS A 236 -0.64 13.20 -18.09
CA LYS A 236 -0.76 12.77 -19.49
C LYS A 236 -1.72 11.59 -19.62
N TRP A 237 -1.56 10.54 -18.81
CA TRP A 237 -2.45 9.38 -18.84
C TRP A 237 -3.88 9.73 -18.46
N ALA A 238 -4.08 10.67 -17.53
CA ALA A 238 -5.42 11.17 -17.19
C ALA A 238 -6.07 11.88 -18.37
N ALA A 239 -5.33 12.76 -19.06
CA ALA A 239 -5.81 13.48 -20.24
C ALA A 239 -6.11 12.54 -21.44
N GLU A 240 -5.43 11.40 -21.51
CA GLU A 240 -5.64 10.37 -22.53
C GLU A 240 -6.69 9.30 -22.12
N ASP A 241 -7.41 9.49 -21.03
CA ASP A 241 -8.36 8.53 -20.43
C ASP A 241 -7.76 7.14 -20.12
N LYS A 242 -6.46 7.08 -19.92
CA LYS A 242 -5.73 5.85 -19.57
C LYS A 242 -5.58 5.63 -18.07
N LEU A 243 -5.62 6.69 -17.27
CA LEU A 243 -5.45 6.61 -15.82
C LEU A 243 -6.80 6.31 -15.14
N ASN A 244 -6.98 5.09 -14.70
CA ASN A 244 -8.22 4.60 -14.09
C ASN A 244 -8.19 4.56 -12.56
N VAL A 245 -7.26 5.29 -11.95
CA VAL A 245 -7.14 5.50 -10.50
C VAL A 245 -6.75 6.94 -10.23
N ARG A 246 -7.09 7.45 -9.04
CA ARG A 246 -6.62 8.73 -8.57
C ARG A 246 -5.25 8.58 -7.94
N THR A 247 -4.33 9.49 -8.25
CA THR A 247 -2.95 9.44 -7.78
C THR A 247 -2.61 10.73 -7.04
N TYR A 248 -2.43 10.64 -5.74
CA TYR A 248 -2.08 11.75 -4.87
C TYR A 248 -0.64 11.55 -4.39
N CYS A 249 0.27 12.33 -4.93
CA CYS A 249 1.70 12.12 -4.79
C CYS A 249 2.23 12.60 -3.45
N ILE A 250 3.06 11.75 -2.85
CA ILE A 250 3.93 12.06 -1.72
C ILE A 250 5.31 12.29 -2.32
N ASP A 251 5.76 13.55 -2.34
CA ASP A 251 6.99 13.94 -3.02
C ASP A 251 8.03 14.44 -2.02
N GLY A 252 9.23 13.91 -2.13
CA GLY A 252 10.38 14.35 -1.35
C GLY A 252 11.41 15.09 -2.21
N VAL A 253 11.81 16.28 -1.79
CA VAL A 253 13.09 16.81 -2.23
C VAL A 253 14.16 15.89 -1.65
N GLY A 254 14.97 15.27 -2.49
CA GLY A 254 16.07 14.42 -2.05
C GLY A 254 17.03 15.19 -1.15
N VAL A 255 16.87 15.03 0.16
CA VAL A 255 17.69 15.71 1.16
C VAL A 255 19.05 15.01 1.34
N GLY A 256 19.11 13.74 0.94
CA GLY A 256 20.35 12.95 0.99
C GLY A 256 20.66 12.37 2.37
N ASN A 257 21.92 11.98 2.55
CA ASN A 257 22.38 11.18 3.67
C ASN A 257 23.51 11.85 4.47
N SER A 258 23.95 13.04 4.06
CA SER A 258 25.04 13.76 4.74
C SER A 258 24.60 15.14 5.20
N PRO A 259 25.27 15.72 6.24
CA PRO A 259 24.99 17.07 6.70
C PRO A 259 25.07 18.13 5.58
N GLU A 260 26.04 18.01 4.69
CA GLU A 260 26.25 18.95 3.57
C GLU A 260 25.10 18.87 2.54
N GLN A 261 24.60 17.66 2.30
CA GLN A 261 23.42 17.48 1.42
C GLN A 261 22.17 18.08 2.05
N VAL A 262 21.98 17.91 3.35
CA VAL A 262 20.88 18.53 4.11
C VAL A 262 20.92 20.05 3.97
N GLU A 263 22.06 20.68 4.30
CA GLU A 263 22.20 22.15 4.25
C GLU A 263 21.91 22.71 2.84
N ARG A 264 22.31 22.00 1.78
CA ARG A 264 22.00 22.41 0.39
C ARG A 264 20.52 22.27 0.03
N ALA A 265 19.83 21.33 0.64
CA ALA A 265 18.42 21.06 0.33
C ALA A 265 17.43 21.96 1.11
N LEU A 266 17.81 22.47 2.28
CA LEU A 266 16.91 23.26 3.12
C LEU A 266 16.23 24.42 2.39
N PRO A 267 16.93 25.29 1.61
CA PRO A 267 16.29 26.39 0.91
C PRO A 267 15.25 25.94 -0.13
N ARG A 268 15.39 24.73 -0.67
CA ARG A 268 14.52 24.19 -1.71
C ARG A 268 13.17 23.72 -1.17
N ILE A 269 13.08 23.45 0.12
CA ILE A 269 11.83 23.00 0.75
C ILE A 269 10.72 24.04 0.59
N ALA A 270 11.02 25.32 0.78
CA ALA A 270 10.07 26.41 0.63
C ALA A 270 9.56 26.62 -0.83
N GLU A 271 10.27 26.05 -1.81
CA GLU A 271 9.91 26.13 -3.23
C GLU A 271 8.87 25.08 -3.63
N ILE A 272 8.65 24.05 -2.79
CA ILE A 272 7.71 22.97 -3.06
C ILE A 272 6.28 23.54 -3.08
N LYS A 273 5.57 23.26 -4.17
CA LYS A 273 4.18 23.66 -4.32
C LYS A 273 3.28 22.42 -4.37
N LEU A 274 2.43 22.33 -3.37
CA LEU A 274 1.41 21.29 -3.26
C LEU A 274 0.05 21.81 -3.73
N PHE A 275 -0.89 20.92 -3.98
CA PHE A 275 -2.28 21.22 -4.32
C PHE A 275 -2.45 22.08 -5.59
N GLN A 276 -1.62 21.85 -6.60
CA GLN A 276 -1.68 22.52 -7.90
C GLN A 276 -2.35 21.65 -8.99
N GLY A 277 -2.83 20.47 -8.63
CA GLY A 277 -3.46 19.51 -9.52
C GLY A 277 -4.99 19.56 -9.48
N ASP A 278 -5.58 18.40 -9.70
CA ASP A 278 -7.03 18.20 -9.71
C ASP A 278 -7.43 16.96 -8.89
N ASN A 279 -8.67 16.49 -9.04
CA ASN A 279 -9.14 15.32 -8.31
C ASN A 279 -8.65 13.97 -8.88
N MET A 280 -7.89 13.97 -9.97
CA MET A 280 -7.25 12.76 -10.54
C MET A 280 -5.77 12.67 -10.20
N VAL A 281 -5.05 13.79 -10.29
CA VAL A 281 -3.60 13.85 -10.08
C VAL A 281 -3.24 15.10 -9.30
N ASP A 282 -2.66 14.94 -8.14
CA ASP A 282 -2.17 16.06 -7.34
C ASP A 282 -0.92 15.68 -6.55
N ARG A 283 -0.24 16.68 -6.01
CA ARG A 283 0.88 16.55 -5.07
C ARG A 283 0.40 17.05 -3.72
N ILE A 284 0.41 16.18 -2.70
CA ILE A 284 -0.28 16.46 -1.42
C ILE A 284 0.61 16.46 -0.17
N PHE A 285 1.77 15.80 -0.22
CA PHE A 285 2.68 15.69 0.92
C PHE A 285 4.13 15.91 0.52
N TYR A 286 4.92 16.42 1.48
CA TYR A 286 6.35 16.21 1.53
C TYR A 286 6.63 14.87 2.22
N GLY A 287 7.48 14.03 1.66
CA GLY A 287 7.85 12.72 2.21
C GLY A 287 8.21 11.71 1.14
N GLU A 288 8.32 10.46 1.43
CA GLU A 288 8.28 9.82 2.77
C GLU A 288 9.66 9.79 3.44
N SER A 289 10.72 9.67 2.63
CA SER A 289 12.11 9.63 3.10
C SER A 289 12.63 11.06 3.29
N VAL A 290 12.52 11.57 4.49
CA VAL A 290 12.94 12.92 4.83
C VAL A 290 14.45 13.01 5.02
N TYR A 291 15.03 12.03 5.72
CA TYR A 291 16.46 11.94 5.95
C TYR A 291 16.88 10.47 6.00
N GLY A 292 17.68 10.03 5.04
CA GLY A 292 18.01 8.62 4.83
C GLY A 292 18.53 7.87 6.06
N PRO A 293 19.45 8.42 6.87
CA PRO A 293 19.94 7.74 8.07
C PRO A 293 18.89 7.43 9.14
N LEU A 294 17.72 8.07 9.10
CA LEU A 294 16.60 7.82 10.02
C LEU A 294 15.43 7.09 9.36
N HIS A 295 15.62 6.59 8.15
CA HIS A 295 14.67 5.68 7.49
C HIS A 295 14.86 4.28 8.08
N ASP A 296 14.11 3.95 9.13
CA ASP A 296 14.31 2.73 9.89
C ASP A 296 13.92 1.47 9.10
N PRO A 297 14.69 0.38 9.21
CA PRO A 297 14.38 -0.87 8.52
C PRO A 297 13.25 -1.65 9.19
N MET A 298 12.73 -2.68 8.47
CA MET A 298 11.58 -3.46 8.94
C MET A 298 11.92 -4.49 10.03
N PHE A 299 13.07 -5.14 9.93
CA PHE A 299 13.36 -6.39 10.65
C PHE A 299 14.56 -6.29 11.60
N ILE A 300 14.66 -5.19 12.32
CA ILE A 300 15.61 -5.01 13.41
C ILE A 300 14.87 -4.63 14.69
N PRO A 301 15.36 -5.05 15.88
CA PRO A 301 14.68 -4.76 17.15
C PRO A 301 14.61 -3.28 17.51
N LYS A 302 15.64 -2.50 17.15
CA LYS A 302 15.77 -1.06 17.42
C LYS A 302 16.59 -0.37 16.34
N SER A 303 16.20 0.85 15.98
CA SER A 303 16.97 1.69 15.04
C SER A 303 18.09 2.48 15.69
N ASN A 304 17.97 2.77 17.00
CA ASN A 304 18.92 3.55 17.79
C ASN A 304 19.27 4.91 17.12
N PRO A 305 18.29 5.79 16.91
CA PRO A 305 18.52 7.08 16.29
C PRO A 305 19.50 7.92 17.12
N ARG A 306 20.54 8.45 16.50
CA ARG A 306 21.55 9.24 17.21
C ARG A 306 21.11 10.70 17.34
N PRO A 307 21.51 11.40 18.43
CA PRO A 307 21.12 12.79 18.64
C PRO A 307 21.47 13.73 17.49
N GLU A 308 22.65 13.57 16.87
CA GLU A 308 23.05 14.37 15.72
C GLU A 308 22.20 14.11 14.46
N GLN A 309 21.73 12.88 14.26
CA GLN A 309 20.82 12.54 13.18
C GLN A 309 19.45 13.16 13.40
N LEU A 310 18.93 13.08 14.61
CA LEU A 310 17.66 13.71 14.99
C LEU A 310 17.73 15.24 14.89
N ALA A 311 18.86 15.86 15.21
CA ALA A 311 19.07 17.28 15.03
C ALA A 311 19.00 17.71 13.56
N LEU A 312 19.56 16.92 12.64
CA LEU A 312 19.47 17.18 11.20
C LEU A 312 18.04 16.97 10.69
N TRP A 313 17.37 15.91 11.10
CA TRP A 313 15.95 15.69 10.80
C TRP A 313 15.09 16.87 11.28
N ARG A 314 15.34 17.36 12.48
CA ARG A 314 14.63 18.53 13.03
C ARG A 314 14.82 19.78 12.18
N LYS A 315 16.03 20.04 11.65
CA LYS A 315 16.26 21.16 10.72
C LYS A 315 15.35 21.06 9.50
N ILE A 316 15.27 19.88 8.87
CA ILE A 316 14.43 19.63 7.70
C ILE A 316 12.96 19.83 8.06
N ALA A 317 12.49 19.17 9.10
CA ALA A 317 11.10 19.23 9.55
C ALA A 317 10.69 20.64 9.98
N THR A 318 11.62 21.45 10.53
CA THR A 318 11.38 22.87 10.85
C THR A 318 11.11 23.68 9.58
N GLU A 319 11.87 23.49 8.52
CA GLU A 319 11.63 24.18 7.25
C GLU A 319 10.29 23.75 6.60
N ILE A 320 9.92 22.47 6.75
CA ILE A 320 8.61 21.96 6.31
C ILE A 320 7.48 22.67 7.09
N ALA A 321 7.61 22.79 8.41
CA ALA A 321 6.63 23.48 9.25
C ALA A 321 6.53 24.98 8.93
N LYS A 322 7.67 25.66 8.76
CA LYS A 322 7.73 27.08 8.35
C LYS A 322 7.02 27.32 7.03
N ALA A 323 7.19 26.43 6.08
CA ALA A 323 6.54 26.50 4.76
C ALA A 323 5.05 26.11 4.81
N GLY A 324 4.53 25.67 5.96
CA GLY A 324 3.14 25.23 6.11
C GLY A 324 2.82 23.94 5.33
N LEU A 325 3.81 23.10 5.06
CA LEU A 325 3.66 21.90 4.26
C LEU A 325 3.20 20.70 5.10
N PRO A 326 2.26 19.88 4.59
CA PRO A 326 1.98 18.56 5.12
C PRO A 326 3.20 17.64 4.99
N LEU A 327 3.40 16.80 6.00
CA LEU A 327 4.49 15.81 6.07
C LEU A 327 3.92 14.41 6.19
N HIS A 328 4.39 13.50 5.35
CA HIS A 328 4.12 12.07 5.43
C HIS A 328 5.47 11.36 5.55
N VAL A 329 5.84 10.91 6.75
CA VAL A 329 7.19 10.44 7.04
C VAL A 329 7.22 8.98 7.47
N HIS A 330 8.15 8.21 6.89
CA HIS A 330 8.47 6.85 7.29
C HIS A 330 8.88 6.79 8.76
N ALA A 331 8.13 6.08 9.59
CA ALA A 331 8.38 5.89 11.02
C ALA A 331 7.76 4.58 11.50
N ASN A 332 8.56 3.53 11.60
CA ASN A 332 8.09 2.19 11.88
C ASN A 332 8.35 1.73 13.32
N LEU A 333 9.59 1.86 13.78
CA LEU A 333 10.04 1.34 15.06
C LEU A 333 9.75 2.31 16.22
N GLU A 334 9.57 1.75 17.40
CA GLU A 334 9.22 2.49 18.62
C GLU A 334 10.19 3.64 18.93
N ASP A 335 11.50 3.37 18.83
CA ASP A 335 12.53 4.37 19.13
C ASP A 335 12.65 5.46 18.04
N THR A 336 12.42 5.15 16.79
CA THR A 336 12.31 6.15 15.71
C THR A 336 11.10 7.04 15.94
N ILE A 337 9.94 6.47 16.23
CA ILE A 337 8.70 7.22 16.50
C ILE A 337 8.90 8.15 17.69
N THR A 338 9.48 7.65 18.79
CA THR A 338 9.80 8.47 19.97
C THR A 338 10.72 9.64 19.60
N GLY A 339 11.81 9.36 18.86
CA GLY A 339 12.74 10.38 18.40
C GLY A 339 12.07 11.46 17.55
N PHE A 340 11.23 11.08 16.61
CA PHE A 340 10.50 12.04 15.77
C PHE A 340 9.49 12.86 16.56
N LEU A 341 8.74 12.25 17.47
CA LEU A 341 7.80 12.99 18.32
C LEU A 341 8.50 14.00 19.23
N ASP A 342 9.67 13.66 19.77
CA ASP A 342 10.49 14.61 20.55
C ASP A 342 10.86 15.84 19.71
N GLN A 343 11.24 15.64 18.44
CA GLN A 343 11.58 16.75 17.56
C GLN A 343 10.34 17.56 17.15
N ILE A 344 9.22 16.89 16.87
CA ILE A 344 7.97 17.54 16.49
C ILE A 344 7.44 18.40 17.64
N GLU A 345 7.50 17.93 18.87
CA GLU A 345 7.13 18.73 20.06
C GLU A 345 7.98 20.00 20.19
N ALA A 346 9.29 19.88 19.94
CA ALA A 346 10.19 21.01 19.95
C ALA A 346 9.86 22.03 18.85
N ILE A 347 9.59 21.55 17.64
CA ILE A 347 9.18 22.38 16.49
C ILE A 347 7.85 23.08 16.78
N ASN A 348 6.89 22.36 17.34
CA ASN A 348 5.53 22.85 17.60
C ASN A 348 5.50 24.08 18.54
N LYS A 349 6.50 24.25 19.40
CA LYS A 349 6.61 25.41 20.29
C LYS A 349 6.78 26.73 19.52
N GLU A 350 7.41 26.68 18.37
CA GLU A 350 7.70 27.86 17.53
C GLU A 350 6.83 27.88 16.27
N TYR A 351 6.65 26.72 15.64
CA TYR A 351 5.88 26.53 14.41
C TYR A 351 4.80 25.48 14.65
N PRO A 352 3.55 25.86 15.00
CA PRO A 352 2.47 24.92 15.29
C PRO A 352 2.19 23.97 14.11
N VAL A 353 2.14 22.66 14.38
CA VAL A 353 1.94 21.62 13.34
C VAL A 353 0.52 21.06 13.28
N LYS A 354 -0.34 21.42 14.24
CA LYS A 354 -1.67 20.82 14.44
C LYS A 354 -2.56 20.78 13.19
N ASN A 355 -2.47 21.77 12.33
CA ASN A 355 -3.32 21.86 11.13
C ASN A 355 -2.58 21.53 9.85
N LEU A 356 -1.37 20.99 9.92
CA LEU A 356 -0.54 20.65 8.78
C LEU A 356 -0.71 19.22 8.30
N ARG A 357 -1.52 18.41 8.97
CA ARG A 357 -1.74 16.96 8.69
C ARG A 357 -0.45 16.14 8.63
N TRP A 358 0.50 16.43 9.49
CA TRP A 358 1.67 15.60 9.63
C TRP A 358 1.27 14.18 9.99
N THR A 359 1.82 13.19 9.27
CA THR A 359 1.40 11.80 9.32
C THR A 359 2.62 10.90 9.46
N LEU A 360 2.60 10.01 10.46
CA LEU A 360 3.59 8.93 10.59
C LEU A 360 3.14 7.74 9.77
N ALA A 361 4.00 7.31 8.86
CA ALA A 361 3.73 6.20 7.95
C ALA A 361 4.33 4.89 8.45
N HIS A 362 3.67 3.80 8.15
CA HIS A 362 3.91 2.43 8.60
C HIS A 362 3.45 2.20 10.03
N ALA A 363 4.02 2.88 11.00
CA ALA A 363 3.51 2.99 12.38
C ALA A 363 3.23 1.64 13.08
N ASN A 364 4.02 0.59 12.76
CA ASN A 364 3.76 -0.76 13.27
C ASN A 364 4.04 -0.91 14.77
N GLN A 365 4.87 -0.05 15.36
CA GLN A 365 5.20 -0.10 16.78
C GLN A 365 4.69 1.12 17.58
N LEU A 366 3.52 1.65 17.23
CA LEU A 366 2.88 2.68 18.04
C LEU A 366 2.55 2.16 19.45
N ARG A 367 2.81 3.00 20.45
CA ARG A 367 2.47 2.77 21.84
C ARG A 367 1.40 3.75 22.31
N PRO A 368 0.66 3.47 23.40
CA PRO A 368 -0.32 4.41 23.96
C PRO A 368 0.27 5.81 24.22
N GLU A 369 1.51 5.89 24.70
CA GLU A 369 2.21 7.16 24.97
C GLU A 369 2.46 7.95 23.69
N HIS A 370 2.82 7.28 22.60
CA HIS A 370 2.98 7.92 21.28
C HIS A 370 1.66 8.49 20.79
N LEU A 371 0.59 7.71 20.89
CA LEU A 371 -0.73 8.11 20.42
C LEU A 371 -1.30 9.28 21.22
N ALA A 372 -1.06 9.33 22.53
CA ALA A 372 -1.43 10.48 23.35
C ALA A 372 -0.73 11.77 22.89
N ARG A 373 0.57 11.72 22.61
CA ARG A 373 1.37 12.83 22.08
C ARG A 373 0.90 13.22 20.66
N MET A 374 0.66 12.26 19.79
CA MET A 374 0.16 12.49 18.44
C MET A 374 -1.19 13.20 18.45
N ARG A 375 -2.10 12.77 19.32
CA ARG A 375 -3.41 13.41 19.47
C ARG A 375 -3.29 14.89 19.88
N GLU A 376 -2.42 15.17 20.83
CA GLU A 376 -2.18 16.53 21.32
C GLU A 376 -1.55 17.42 20.24
N LEU A 377 -0.60 16.87 19.48
CA LEU A 377 0.09 17.56 18.40
C LEU A 377 -0.75 17.68 17.11
N GLY A 378 -1.84 16.93 16.96
CA GLY A 378 -2.58 16.83 15.70
C GLY A 378 -1.81 16.06 14.61
N VAL A 379 -1.04 15.05 15.00
CA VAL A 379 -0.31 14.13 14.10
C VAL A 379 -1.13 12.87 13.90
N TYR A 380 -1.17 12.38 12.65
CA TYR A 380 -1.98 11.24 12.22
C TYR A 380 -1.14 10.01 11.92
N ALA A 381 -1.79 8.86 11.70
CA ALA A 381 -1.14 7.60 11.38
C ALA A 381 -1.63 7.03 10.05
N ALA A 382 -0.71 6.75 9.14
CA ALA A 382 -0.93 5.92 7.96
C ALA A 382 -0.39 4.52 8.27
N VAL A 383 -1.31 3.57 8.52
CA VAL A 383 -0.95 2.24 9.00
C VAL A 383 -0.77 1.29 7.83
N HIS A 384 0.40 0.69 7.74
CA HIS A 384 0.75 -0.26 6.69
C HIS A 384 0.96 -1.63 7.31
N PRO A 385 -0.01 -2.56 7.19
CA PRO A 385 -0.02 -3.80 7.94
C PRO A 385 0.92 -4.84 7.32
N TRP A 386 2.20 -4.67 7.47
CA TRP A 386 3.21 -5.59 6.95
C TRP A 386 3.06 -7.01 7.49
N ALA A 387 2.45 -7.18 8.67
CA ALA A 387 2.19 -8.49 9.25
C ALA A 387 1.23 -9.37 8.43
N VAL A 388 0.50 -8.80 7.48
CA VAL A 388 -0.34 -9.57 6.53
C VAL A 388 0.47 -10.65 5.80
N ILE A 389 1.74 -10.38 5.51
CA ILE A 389 2.67 -11.37 4.94
C ILE A 389 3.88 -11.64 5.83
N ASN A 390 4.32 -10.65 6.62
CA ASN A 390 5.57 -10.72 7.37
C ASN A 390 5.38 -11.15 8.84
N GLY A 391 4.18 -11.56 9.24
CA GLY A 391 3.89 -11.89 10.63
C GLY A 391 4.81 -12.95 11.23
N GLY A 392 5.18 -13.97 10.47
CA GLY A 392 6.12 -15.00 10.90
C GLY A 392 7.55 -14.48 11.08
N ILE A 393 8.01 -13.62 10.17
CA ILE A 393 9.31 -12.94 10.30
C ILE A 393 9.31 -12.03 11.52
N ASN A 394 8.24 -11.26 11.72
CA ASN A 394 8.10 -10.40 12.89
C ASN A 394 8.20 -11.16 14.19
N GLN A 395 7.58 -12.34 14.29
CA GLN A 395 7.67 -13.19 15.49
C GLN A 395 9.10 -13.65 15.79
N ARG A 396 9.89 -13.95 14.75
CA ARG A 396 11.31 -14.30 14.95
C ARG A 396 12.15 -13.10 15.43
N VAL A 397 11.87 -11.91 14.94
CA VAL A 397 12.64 -10.70 15.26
C VAL A 397 12.20 -10.06 16.58
N PHE A 398 10.88 -9.97 16.82
CA PHE A 398 10.30 -9.19 17.93
C PHE A 398 9.65 -10.05 19.01
N GLY A 399 9.61 -11.37 18.84
CA GLY A 399 8.98 -12.29 19.79
C GLY A 399 7.48 -12.03 19.94
N ASP A 400 6.97 -12.09 21.18
CA ASP A 400 5.54 -11.89 21.48
C ASP A 400 5.01 -10.51 21.10
N ALA A 401 5.86 -9.49 21.12
CA ALA A 401 5.49 -8.12 20.71
C ALA A 401 5.04 -8.03 19.23
N ALA A 402 5.44 -8.98 18.40
CA ALA A 402 5.01 -9.04 17.00
C ALA A 402 3.49 -9.19 16.84
N LEU A 403 2.80 -9.80 17.83
CA LEU A 403 1.34 -9.95 17.81
C LEU A 403 0.58 -8.63 18.00
N ASP A 404 1.27 -7.56 18.33
CA ASP A 404 0.72 -6.21 18.45
C ASP A 404 1.26 -5.25 17.36
N MET A 405 1.76 -5.79 16.26
CA MET A 405 2.27 -5.01 15.12
C MET A 405 1.35 -5.22 13.89
N ALA A 406 0.61 -4.18 13.48
CA ALA A 406 0.33 -2.89 14.10
C ALA A 406 -0.75 -3.03 15.19
N PRO A 407 -0.73 -2.21 16.24
CA PRO A 407 -1.67 -2.35 17.37
C PRO A 407 -3.03 -1.69 17.07
N LEU A 408 -3.84 -2.30 16.22
CA LEU A 408 -5.06 -1.69 15.65
C LEU A 408 -6.08 -1.25 16.69
N ASP A 409 -6.38 -2.09 17.68
CA ASP A 409 -7.35 -1.75 18.73
C ASP A 409 -6.87 -0.56 19.59
N THR A 410 -5.59 -0.54 19.92
CA THR A 410 -4.96 0.58 20.63
C THR A 410 -5.03 1.86 19.81
N ILE A 411 -4.70 1.82 18.53
CA ILE A 411 -4.77 2.97 17.61
C ILE A 411 -6.23 3.44 17.49
N GLN A 412 -7.17 2.53 17.28
CA GLN A 412 -8.59 2.84 17.14
C GLN A 412 -9.16 3.54 18.38
N LYS A 413 -8.81 3.07 19.57
CA LYS A 413 -9.28 3.64 20.84
C LYS A 413 -8.61 4.94 21.23
N SER A 414 -7.47 5.28 20.61
CA SER A 414 -6.70 6.47 20.98
C SER A 414 -7.35 7.79 20.59
N GLY A 415 -8.26 7.80 19.63
CA GLY A 415 -8.82 9.01 19.03
C GLY A 415 -7.92 9.67 17.97
N VAL A 416 -6.72 9.16 17.71
CA VAL A 416 -5.89 9.57 16.57
C VAL A 416 -6.54 9.09 15.29
N LEU A 417 -6.74 9.99 14.32
CA LEU A 417 -7.21 9.58 12.99
C LEU A 417 -6.14 8.76 12.28
N TRP A 418 -6.55 7.65 11.71
CA TRP A 418 -5.67 6.72 11.03
C TRP A 418 -6.37 6.04 9.86
N GLY A 419 -5.62 5.49 8.94
CA GLY A 419 -6.15 4.71 7.82
C GLY A 419 -5.12 3.72 7.27
N PHE A 420 -5.60 2.81 6.40
CA PHE A 420 -4.79 1.76 5.81
C PHE A 420 -4.10 2.18 4.52
N GLY A 421 -2.88 1.70 4.33
CA GLY A 421 -2.20 1.62 3.05
C GLY A 421 -1.48 0.28 2.92
N SER A 422 -1.04 -0.06 1.73
CA SER A 422 -0.35 -1.33 1.50
C SER A 422 1.16 -1.25 1.71
N ASP A 423 1.76 -0.14 1.37
CA ASP A 423 3.21 -0.03 1.13
C ASP A 423 3.68 -1.04 0.06
N GLY A 424 2.75 -1.40 -0.86
CA GLY A 424 3.04 -2.35 -1.93
C GLY A 424 4.08 -1.79 -2.91
N ASN A 425 4.82 -2.64 -3.54
CA ASN A 425 4.66 -4.08 -3.74
C ASN A 425 5.74 -4.93 -3.06
N ARG A 426 6.80 -4.33 -2.52
CA ARG A 426 7.96 -5.09 -1.99
C ARG A 426 7.78 -5.46 -0.53
N ALA A 427 7.48 -4.48 0.30
CA ALA A 427 7.30 -4.67 1.73
C ALA A 427 6.07 -5.51 2.06
N ASN A 428 5.03 -5.41 1.25
CA ASN A 428 3.73 -6.04 1.49
C ASN A 428 3.00 -6.32 0.17
N GLN A 429 1.92 -7.06 0.26
CA GLN A 429 0.97 -7.30 -0.83
C GLN A 429 -0.04 -6.14 -0.95
N ILE A 430 -0.76 -6.05 -2.07
CA ILE A 430 -1.61 -4.89 -2.38
C ILE A 430 -3.11 -5.19 -2.19
N LEU A 431 -3.54 -6.44 -2.03
CA LEU A 431 -4.95 -6.84 -2.01
C LEU A 431 -5.69 -6.30 -0.78
N PRO A 432 -6.67 -5.38 -0.95
CA PRO A 432 -7.30 -4.68 0.18
C PRO A 432 -8.20 -5.60 1.02
N PHE A 433 -8.90 -6.57 0.42
CA PHE A 433 -9.74 -7.49 1.19
C PHE A 433 -8.93 -8.48 2.02
N THR A 434 -7.70 -8.81 1.62
CA THR A 434 -6.76 -9.54 2.45
C THR A 434 -6.37 -8.71 3.68
N THR A 435 -6.09 -7.42 3.49
CA THR A 435 -5.83 -6.48 4.60
C THR A 435 -7.03 -6.35 5.54
N LEU A 436 -8.23 -6.15 5.00
CA LEU A 436 -9.47 -6.07 5.80
C LEU A 436 -9.75 -7.37 6.56
N GLY A 437 -9.54 -8.52 5.93
CA GLY A 437 -9.65 -9.83 6.58
C GLY A 437 -8.66 -9.99 7.74
N TRP A 438 -7.41 -9.59 7.55
CA TRP A 438 -6.39 -9.57 8.60
C TRP A 438 -6.77 -8.64 9.75
N ALA A 439 -7.26 -7.45 9.47
CA ALA A 439 -7.67 -6.48 10.50
C ALA A 439 -8.77 -7.02 11.42
N VAL A 440 -9.68 -7.82 10.89
CA VAL A 440 -10.83 -8.38 11.61
C VAL A 440 -10.52 -9.72 12.27
N THR A 441 -9.73 -10.59 11.63
CA THR A 441 -9.44 -11.95 12.12
C THR A 441 -8.10 -12.07 12.85
N GLY A 442 -7.16 -11.18 12.58
CA GLY A 442 -5.78 -11.29 13.05
C GLY A 442 -4.94 -12.32 12.29
N LYS A 443 -5.44 -12.86 11.17
CA LYS A 443 -4.78 -13.91 10.39
C LYS A 443 -4.06 -13.34 9.19
N MET A 444 -2.80 -13.75 8.99
CA MET A 444 -2.03 -13.43 7.78
C MET A 444 -2.51 -14.26 6.58
N VAL A 445 -1.97 -13.95 5.41
CA VAL A 445 -2.11 -14.83 4.24
C VAL A 445 -1.68 -16.24 4.63
N GLY A 446 -2.48 -17.23 4.28
CA GLY A 446 -2.28 -18.63 4.70
C GLY A 446 -3.01 -19.02 5.99
N GLY A 447 -3.51 -18.06 6.78
CA GLY A 447 -4.41 -18.32 7.91
C GLY A 447 -3.77 -18.38 9.30
N THR A 448 -2.45 -18.22 9.42
CA THR A 448 -1.78 -18.14 10.72
C THR A 448 -2.15 -16.85 11.46
N LYS A 449 -2.47 -16.95 12.75
CA LYS A 449 -2.76 -15.77 13.58
C LYS A 449 -1.47 -15.02 13.91
N VAL A 450 -1.43 -13.74 13.55
CA VAL A 450 -0.27 -12.87 13.70
C VAL A 450 -0.61 -11.51 14.33
N LEU A 451 -1.88 -11.24 14.61
CA LEU A 451 -2.34 -10.02 15.26
C LEU A 451 -3.30 -10.37 16.41
N ARG A 452 -3.02 -9.84 17.58
CA ARG A 452 -3.84 -9.94 18.79
C ARG A 452 -4.92 -8.87 18.84
N GLN A 453 -4.61 -7.67 18.39
CA GLN A 453 -5.45 -6.48 18.49
C GLN A 453 -6.28 -6.24 17.23
N THR A 454 -7.32 -7.04 17.04
CA THR A 454 -8.26 -6.91 15.91
C THR A 454 -9.27 -5.79 16.14
N ILE A 455 -9.93 -5.36 15.06
CA ILE A 455 -10.97 -4.32 15.06
C ILE A 455 -12.26 -4.82 14.38
N SER A 456 -13.33 -4.05 14.48
CA SER A 456 -14.60 -4.37 13.81
C SER A 456 -14.50 -4.23 12.29
N ARG A 457 -15.39 -4.88 11.57
CA ARG A 457 -15.52 -4.76 10.09
C ARG A 457 -15.79 -3.32 9.67
N GLU A 458 -16.66 -2.64 10.43
CA GLU A 458 -17.03 -1.25 10.18
C GLU A 458 -15.82 -0.34 10.33
N ASP A 459 -15.06 -0.46 11.42
CA ASP A 459 -13.86 0.33 11.66
C ASP A 459 -12.78 0.07 10.61
N ALA A 460 -12.59 -1.19 10.20
CA ALA A 460 -11.65 -1.55 9.15
C ALA A 460 -12.03 -0.93 7.80
N LEU A 461 -13.31 -0.98 7.42
CA LEU A 461 -13.80 -0.38 6.18
C LEU A 461 -13.68 1.15 6.21
N ILE A 462 -14.03 1.78 7.33
CA ILE A 462 -13.87 3.23 7.51
C ILE A 462 -12.41 3.65 7.37
N ALA A 463 -11.47 2.87 7.91
CA ALA A 463 -10.04 3.11 7.79
C ALA A 463 -9.52 2.98 6.35
N HIS A 464 -10.17 2.17 5.52
CA HIS A 464 -9.80 1.98 4.11
C HIS A 464 -10.58 2.88 3.14
N THR A 465 -11.48 3.71 3.64
CA THR A 465 -12.33 4.60 2.84
C THR A 465 -12.34 6.03 3.41
N ARG A 466 -13.25 6.37 4.31
CA ARG A 466 -13.50 7.75 4.77
C ARG A 466 -12.30 8.37 5.50
N ARG A 467 -11.61 7.62 6.36
CA ARG A 467 -10.40 8.14 7.03
C ARG A 467 -9.25 8.33 6.06
N ASN A 468 -9.10 7.43 5.10
CA ASN A 468 -8.11 7.60 4.04
C ASN A 468 -8.41 8.80 3.15
N ALA A 469 -9.69 9.09 2.87
CA ALA A 469 -10.06 10.30 2.14
C ALA A 469 -9.55 11.55 2.84
N PHE A 470 -9.62 11.61 4.17
CA PHE A 470 -9.00 12.70 4.94
C PHE A 470 -7.48 12.70 4.81
N LEU A 471 -6.83 11.54 4.93
CA LEU A 471 -5.36 11.44 4.85
C LEU A 471 -4.81 11.83 3.47
N VAL A 472 -5.60 11.72 2.41
CA VAL A 472 -5.21 12.14 1.06
C VAL A 472 -5.85 13.47 0.63
N PHE A 473 -6.37 14.28 1.56
CA PHE A 473 -6.97 15.60 1.33
C PHE A 473 -8.20 15.59 0.40
N GLN A 474 -8.95 14.51 0.42
CA GLN A 474 -10.16 14.31 -0.40
C GLN A 474 -11.41 14.02 0.43
N GLU A 475 -11.45 14.40 1.68
CA GLU A 475 -12.57 14.16 2.60
C GLU A 475 -13.90 14.74 2.13
N ASN A 476 -13.88 15.77 1.29
CA ASN A 476 -15.07 16.37 0.72
C ASN A 476 -15.54 15.70 -0.59
N ASN A 477 -14.69 14.87 -1.19
CA ASN A 477 -14.94 14.25 -2.49
C ASN A 477 -15.07 12.74 -2.44
N LEU A 478 -14.33 12.05 -1.55
CA LEU A 478 -14.17 10.59 -1.53
C LEU A 478 -14.50 9.99 -0.15
N GLY A 479 -14.48 8.68 -0.07
CA GLY A 479 -14.50 7.92 1.18
C GLY A 479 -15.87 7.59 1.72
N SER A 480 -16.95 8.12 1.14
CA SER A 480 -18.33 7.77 1.48
C SER A 480 -19.25 7.94 0.29
N ILE A 481 -20.39 7.24 0.30
CA ILE A 481 -21.41 7.31 -0.74
C ILE A 481 -22.48 8.30 -0.29
N GLN A 482 -22.34 9.55 -0.73
CA GLN A 482 -23.23 10.66 -0.39
C GLN A 482 -23.42 11.59 -1.59
N PRO A 483 -24.58 12.26 -1.68
CA PRO A 483 -24.80 13.27 -2.72
C PRO A 483 -23.70 14.34 -2.71
N GLY A 484 -23.24 14.72 -3.90
CA GLY A 484 -22.17 15.72 -4.11
C GLY A 484 -20.77 15.14 -4.16
N ARG A 485 -20.55 13.91 -3.69
CA ARG A 485 -19.24 13.25 -3.75
C ARG A 485 -18.96 12.64 -5.12
N LEU A 486 -17.69 12.41 -5.41
CA LEU A 486 -17.29 11.69 -6.62
C LEU A 486 -17.82 10.25 -6.58
N ALA A 487 -18.23 9.77 -7.73
CA ALA A 487 -18.80 8.44 -7.89
C ALA A 487 -17.71 7.39 -8.04
N ASP A 488 -16.99 7.14 -6.95
CA ASP A 488 -16.00 6.06 -6.83
C ASP A 488 -16.63 4.96 -5.97
N LEU A 489 -16.96 3.83 -6.60
CA LEU A 489 -17.79 2.77 -6.03
C LEU A 489 -17.23 1.39 -6.36
N VAL A 490 -17.48 0.42 -5.48
CA VAL A 490 -17.16 -0.98 -5.71
C VAL A 490 -18.38 -1.84 -5.41
N VAL A 491 -18.82 -2.62 -6.38
CA VAL A 491 -19.86 -3.64 -6.22
C VAL A 491 -19.19 -4.98 -5.91
N LEU A 492 -19.64 -5.62 -4.83
CA LEU A 492 -19.04 -6.84 -4.30
C LEU A 492 -19.84 -8.09 -4.69
N ASP A 493 -19.16 -9.22 -4.83
CA ASP A 493 -19.80 -10.53 -5.03
C ASP A 493 -20.46 -11.07 -3.74
N ARG A 494 -20.00 -10.58 -2.58
CA ARG A 494 -20.46 -11.00 -1.24
C ARG A 494 -20.71 -9.79 -0.35
N ASP A 495 -21.58 -9.95 0.62
CA ASP A 495 -21.86 -8.90 1.60
C ASP A 495 -20.74 -8.84 2.67
N TYR A 496 -19.89 -7.85 2.57
CA TYR A 496 -18.79 -7.59 3.51
C TYR A 496 -19.22 -7.58 4.98
N LEU A 497 -20.44 -7.10 5.28
CA LEU A 497 -20.92 -6.96 6.66
C LEU A 497 -21.46 -8.25 7.28
N THR A 498 -21.85 -9.23 6.47
CA THR A 498 -22.58 -10.41 6.98
C THR A 498 -21.90 -11.74 6.76
N ILE A 499 -20.97 -11.86 5.82
CA ILE A 499 -20.22 -13.11 5.61
C ILE A 499 -19.36 -13.48 6.84
N PRO A 500 -19.02 -14.75 7.03
CA PRO A 500 -18.04 -15.14 8.05
C PRO A 500 -16.72 -14.35 7.90
N ALA A 501 -16.14 -13.92 9.00
CA ALA A 501 -14.96 -13.07 9.01
C ALA A 501 -13.78 -13.66 8.20
N ASP A 502 -13.59 -14.99 8.27
CA ASP A 502 -12.54 -15.68 7.51
C ASP A 502 -12.75 -15.65 5.98
N GLN A 503 -13.94 -15.28 5.50
CA GLN A 503 -14.24 -15.13 4.08
C GLN A 503 -14.07 -13.71 3.55
N ILE A 504 -13.78 -12.72 4.39
CA ILE A 504 -13.57 -11.34 3.94
C ILE A 504 -12.45 -11.27 2.90
N LYS A 505 -11.35 -11.99 3.12
CA LYS A 505 -10.22 -12.08 2.19
C LYS A 505 -10.58 -12.63 0.81
N ASP A 506 -11.70 -13.36 0.70
CA ASP A 506 -12.15 -14.02 -0.54
C ASP A 506 -13.15 -13.17 -1.33
N ILE A 507 -13.54 -12.00 -0.83
CA ILE A 507 -14.42 -11.07 -1.55
C ILE A 507 -13.76 -10.67 -2.87
N GLN A 508 -14.55 -10.77 -3.95
CA GLN A 508 -14.16 -10.32 -5.29
C GLN A 508 -15.09 -9.18 -5.72
N PRO A 509 -14.57 -8.01 -6.07
CA PRO A 509 -15.36 -7.00 -6.75
C PRO A 509 -15.92 -7.56 -8.07
N VAL A 510 -17.17 -7.24 -8.37
CA VAL A 510 -17.80 -7.54 -9.66
C VAL A 510 -17.88 -6.33 -10.55
N MET A 511 -17.73 -5.14 -9.98
CA MET A 511 -17.66 -3.88 -10.71
C MET A 511 -16.91 -2.84 -9.87
N THR A 512 -16.06 -2.07 -10.53
CA THR A 512 -15.37 -0.93 -9.93
C THR A 512 -15.61 0.31 -10.78
N ILE A 513 -15.98 1.41 -10.15
CA ILE A 513 -16.36 2.67 -10.78
C ILE A 513 -15.45 3.76 -10.25
N VAL A 514 -14.88 4.56 -11.14
CA VAL A 514 -14.05 5.74 -10.82
C VAL A 514 -14.65 6.95 -11.54
N GLY A 515 -15.08 7.95 -10.80
CA GLY A 515 -15.69 9.16 -11.37
C GLY A 515 -16.88 8.85 -12.29
N GLY A 516 -17.76 7.92 -11.89
CA GLY A 516 -18.92 7.50 -12.68
C GLY A 516 -18.60 6.56 -13.86
N ARG A 517 -17.33 6.33 -14.18
CA ARG A 517 -16.92 5.42 -15.25
C ARG A 517 -16.67 4.01 -14.72
N ILE A 518 -17.22 3.00 -15.37
CA ILE A 518 -16.93 1.59 -15.05
C ILE A 518 -15.52 1.31 -15.57
N VAL A 519 -14.57 1.08 -14.65
CA VAL A 519 -13.17 0.76 -14.97
C VAL A 519 -12.87 -0.74 -14.88
N TYR A 520 -13.72 -1.48 -14.21
CA TYR A 520 -13.70 -2.93 -14.14
C TYR A 520 -15.11 -3.49 -14.03
N GLU A 521 -15.41 -4.55 -14.77
CA GLU A 521 -16.64 -5.35 -14.67
C GLU A 521 -16.30 -6.82 -14.90
N ALA A 522 -16.72 -7.68 -13.97
CA ALA A 522 -16.54 -9.11 -14.08
C ALA A 522 -17.38 -9.66 -15.26
N LYS A 523 -16.82 -10.56 -16.03
CA LYS A 523 -17.47 -11.21 -17.19
C LYS A 523 -18.50 -12.25 -16.74
#